data_4fe3e6e6c54551d35fe77a8043d9515a
#
_entry.id   4fe3e6e6c54551d35fe77a8043d9515a
#
_cell.length_a   1.000
_cell.length_b   1.000
_cell.length_c   1.000
_cell.angle_alpha   90.00
_cell.angle_beta   90.00
_cell.angle_gamma   90.00
#
_symmetry.space_group_name_H-M   'P 1'
#
loop_
_entity.id
_entity.type
_entity.pdbx_description
1 polymer ?
#
loop_
_entity_poly.entity_id
_entity_poly.type
_entity_poly.pdbx_seq_one_letter_code
_entity_poly.pdbx_strand_id
1 'polypeptide(L)'
;MARLSGMNLDPDDVRLMPIRLRRELLALGYDDAAILRAVRSGQFARARRGAYVNAAPFAALDERSQHAVRARAAAKQAKTEVVISHTSAIALYPEAVPTWGLDLRNLHLTRRDGKSGRKEAGIQQHRGRLVEGDVVRIGDVDVTSPVRALLEVTTMARVEVGLVLASCLLHRKLVTMEQVVQRYAGAMDHWPQTLTTDLVLRLADGRIESVGEGRVFHLCFAQALPMPSPQYEVSDNSGNVVARLDFAWPEYGVWVEFDGRIKYQELLREGESVTDVVLREKRRQEMIEELTGWRCIRLTWADLASPERVAARIRAAFARAAA
;
A
#
# COMPACT_ATOMS: atom_id res chain seq x y z
N MET A 1 24.28 -7.60 6.29
CA MET A 1 22.87 -7.32 6.68
C MET A 1 22.61 -5.86 6.39
N ALA A 2 21.96 -5.55 5.25
CA ALA A 2 21.49 -4.20 4.99
C ALA A 2 20.35 -3.89 6.00
N ARG A 3 20.55 -2.92 6.87
CA ARG A 3 19.49 -2.37 7.70
C ARG A 3 18.46 -1.75 6.77
N LEU A 4 17.27 -2.33 6.70
CA LEU A 4 16.09 -1.68 6.15
C LEU A 4 15.70 -0.53 7.09
N SER A 5 16.44 0.58 7.02
CA SER A 5 16.30 1.72 7.95
C SER A 5 14.95 2.45 7.85
N GLY A 6 14.09 2.05 6.90
CA GLY A 6 12.74 2.61 6.74
C GLY A 6 11.61 1.70 7.23
N MET A 7 11.89 0.52 7.80
CA MET A 7 10.86 -0.44 8.21
C MET A 7 10.57 -0.46 9.71
N ASN A 8 11.35 0.23 10.53
CA ASN A 8 11.08 0.30 11.95
C ASN A 8 9.91 1.27 12.20
N LEU A 9 8.86 0.75 12.81
CA LEU A 9 7.82 1.59 13.41
C LEU A 9 8.42 2.36 14.57
N ASP A 10 7.89 3.56 14.82
CA ASP A 10 8.18 4.29 16.04
C ASP A 10 7.87 3.37 17.24
N PRO A 11 8.72 3.32 18.28
CA PRO A 11 8.44 2.55 19.49
C PRO A 11 7.08 2.87 20.11
N ASP A 12 6.60 4.09 19.94
CA ASP A 12 5.30 4.55 20.42
C ASP A 12 4.15 4.32 19.43
N ASP A 13 4.42 3.67 18.27
CA ASP A 13 3.38 3.35 17.30
C ASP A 13 2.27 2.53 17.95
N VAL A 14 1.05 3.01 17.84
CA VAL A 14 -0.14 2.41 18.46
C VAL A 14 -0.36 0.95 18.05
N ARG A 15 0.14 0.55 16.87
CA ARG A 15 0.11 -0.86 16.42
C ARG A 15 1.03 -1.75 17.25
N LEU A 16 2.02 -1.18 17.93
CA LEU A 16 2.94 -1.87 18.85
C LEU A 16 2.39 -1.97 20.28
N MET A 17 1.17 -1.51 20.54
CA MET A 17 0.54 -1.58 21.86
C MET A 17 0.73 -2.96 22.54
N PRO A 18 0.82 -3.01 23.87
CA PRO A 18 0.98 -4.25 24.63
C PRO A 18 -0.21 -5.20 24.40
N ILE A 19 0.10 -6.44 24.07
CA ILE A 19 -0.85 -7.54 23.93
C ILE A 19 -0.64 -8.50 25.09
N ARG A 20 -1.69 -8.76 25.87
CA ARG A 20 -1.70 -9.70 26.99
C ARG A 20 -2.45 -10.97 26.59
N LEU A 21 -1.78 -12.11 26.66
CA LEU A 21 -2.42 -13.39 26.42
C LEU A 21 -3.16 -13.84 27.68
N ARG A 22 -4.24 -14.63 27.50
CA ARG A 22 -4.98 -15.21 28.65
C ARG A 22 -4.04 -15.91 29.64
N ARG A 23 -3.07 -16.70 29.16
CA ARG A 23 -2.10 -17.38 29.99
C ARG A 23 -1.24 -16.42 30.83
N GLU A 24 -0.90 -15.26 30.27
CA GLU A 24 -0.11 -14.23 30.96
C GLU A 24 -0.96 -13.52 32.02
N LEU A 25 -2.22 -13.22 31.72
CA LEU A 25 -3.14 -12.64 32.70
C LEU A 25 -3.41 -13.61 33.87
N LEU A 26 -3.57 -14.91 33.59
CA LEU A 26 -3.71 -15.91 34.65
C LEU A 26 -2.46 -15.98 35.53
N ALA A 27 -1.25 -15.90 34.94
CA ALA A 27 0.01 -15.86 35.68
C ALA A 27 0.16 -14.58 36.52
N LEU A 28 -0.51 -13.49 36.15
CA LEU A 28 -0.58 -12.24 36.92
C LEU A 28 -1.68 -12.24 38.01
N GLY A 29 -2.37 -13.37 38.21
CA GLY A 29 -3.39 -13.53 39.26
C GLY A 29 -4.82 -13.18 38.81
N TYR A 30 -5.06 -12.91 37.55
CA TYR A 30 -6.42 -12.80 37.05
C TYR A 30 -7.05 -14.19 36.93
N ASP A 31 -8.32 -14.32 37.25
CA ASP A 31 -9.14 -15.46 36.85
C ASP A 31 -9.98 -15.11 35.61
N ASP A 32 -10.68 -16.08 35.02
CA ASP A 32 -11.51 -15.86 33.85
C ASP A 32 -12.66 -14.87 34.11
N ALA A 33 -13.18 -14.86 35.36
CA ALA A 33 -14.23 -13.93 35.76
C ALA A 33 -13.69 -12.48 35.82
N ALA A 34 -12.47 -12.29 36.36
CA ALA A 34 -11.81 -10.99 36.37
C ALA A 34 -11.52 -10.46 34.94
N ILE A 35 -11.01 -11.34 34.07
CA ILE A 35 -10.79 -10.99 32.66
C ILE A 35 -12.12 -10.58 32.00
N LEU A 36 -13.18 -11.33 32.23
CA LEU A 36 -14.49 -11.01 31.66
C LEU A 36 -15.06 -9.69 32.22
N ARG A 37 -14.89 -9.42 33.52
CA ARG A 37 -15.24 -8.12 34.13
C ARG A 37 -14.46 -6.98 33.48
N ALA A 38 -13.14 -7.12 33.30
CA ALA A 38 -12.29 -6.11 32.64
C ALA A 38 -12.72 -5.83 31.19
N VAL A 39 -13.18 -6.85 30.45
CA VAL A 39 -13.73 -6.68 29.10
C VAL A 39 -15.09 -5.97 29.17
N ARG A 40 -15.98 -6.35 30.09
CA ARG A 40 -17.30 -5.71 30.22
C ARG A 40 -17.22 -4.25 30.69
N SER A 41 -16.27 -3.94 31.55
CA SER A 41 -16.03 -2.56 32.03
C SER A 41 -15.34 -1.67 31.01
N GLY A 42 -14.92 -2.20 29.84
CA GLY A 42 -14.19 -1.43 28.83
C GLY A 42 -12.71 -1.16 29.17
N GLN A 43 -12.16 -1.82 30.19
CA GLN A 43 -10.72 -1.76 30.48
C GLN A 43 -9.92 -2.51 29.41
N PHE A 44 -10.38 -3.71 29.04
CA PHE A 44 -9.78 -4.53 28.00
C PHE A 44 -10.72 -4.67 26.80
N ALA A 45 -10.12 -4.67 25.60
CA ALA A 45 -10.74 -5.16 24.39
C ALA A 45 -10.16 -6.52 24.01
N ARG A 46 -10.97 -7.37 23.41
CA ARG A 46 -10.51 -8.65 22.87
C ARG A 46 -10.01 -8.43 21.43
N ALA A 47 -8.71 -8.30 21.24
CA ALA A 47 -8.11 -8.24 19.90
C ALA A 47 -8.44 -9.52 19.11
N ARG A 48 -8.38 -10.69 19.80
CA ARG A 48 -8.90 -11.98 19.34
C ARG A 48 -9.12 -12.91 20.56
N ARG A 49 -9.71 -14.10 20.34
CA ARG A 49 -9.97 -15.06 21.42
C ARG A 49 -8.67 -15.36 22.20
N GLY A 50 -8.66 -15.05 23.49
CA GLY A 50 -7.52 -15.30 24.39
C GLY A 50 -6.37 -14.31 24.26
N ALA A 51 -6.55 -13.19 23.56
CA ALA A 51 -5.61 -12.07 23.49
C ALA A 51 -6.33 -10.75 23.72
N TYR A 52 -5.81 -9.94 24.61
CA TYR A 52 -6.41 -8.72 25.15
C TYR A 52 -5.47 -7.55 25.03
N VAL A 53 -6.04 -6.37 24.82
CA VAL A 53 -5.36 -5.07 24.73
C VAL A 53 -6.13 -4.04 25.53
N ASN A 54 -5.56 -2.88 25.79
CA ASN A 54 -6.30 -1.75 26.36
C ASN A 54 -7.40 -1.31 25.38
N ALA A 55 -8.65 -1.18 25.90
CA ALA A 55 -9.82 -1.00 25.03
C ALA A 55 -9.83 0.36 24.33
N ALA A 56 -9.63 1.46 25.05
CA ALA A 56 -9.74 2.79 24.49
C ALA A 56 -8.77 3.05 23.34
N PRO A 57 -7.44 2.84 23.47
CA PRO A 57 -6.54 3.03 22.35
C PRO A 57 -6.81 2.05 21.19
N PHE A 58 -7.24 0.81 21.46
CA PHE A 58 -7.56 -0.15 20.39
C PHE A 58 -8.82 0.24 19.62
N ALA A 59 -9.83 0.77 20.27
CA ALA A 59 -11.07 1.21 19.64
C ALA A 59 -10.88 2.45 18.73
N ALA A 60 -9.88 3.27 19.05
CA ALA A 60 -9.53 4.45 18.26
C ALA A 60 -8.74 4.12 16.98
N LEU A 61 -8.24 2.88 16.84
CA LEU A 61 -7.47 2.46 15.66
C LEU A 61 -8.36 2.32 14.42
N ASP A 62 -7.79 2.65 13.27
CA ASP A 62 -8.35 2.30 11.96
C ASP A 62 -8.32 0.78 11.71
N GLU A 63 -8.96 0.34 10.65
CA GLU A 63 -9.06 -1.07 10.27
C GLU A 63 -7.67 -1.72 10.07
N ARG A 64 -6.75 -1.01 9.40
CA ARG A 64 -5.38 -1.46 9.17
C ARG A 64 -4.65 -1.71 10.48
N SER A 65 -4.66 -0.74 11.38
CA SER A 65 -3.97 -0.79 12.66
C SER A 65 -4.57 -1.86 13.58
N GLN A 66 -5.90 -2.01 13.61
CA GLN A 66 -6.55 -3.11 14.31
C GLN A 66 -6.15 -4.47 13.74
N HIS A 67 -6.04 -4.59 12.39
CA HIS A 67 -5.59 -5.80 11.75
C HIS A 67 -4.14 -6.14 12.14
N ALA A 68 -3.24 -5.15 12.15
CA ALA A 68 -1.85 -5.31 12.58
C ALA A 68 -1.75 -5.83 14.03
N VAL A 69 -2.51 -5.24 14.97
CA VAL A 69 -2.57 -5.71 16.36
C VAL A 69 -3.11 -7.14 16.45
N ARG A 70 -4.16 -7.47 15.68
CA ARG A 70 -4.70 -8.85 15.64
C ARG A 70 -3.70 -9.85 15.06
N ALA A 71 -2.93 -9.46 14.03
CA ALA A 71 -1.90 -10.30 13.44
C ALA A 71 -0.77 -10.58 14.43
N ARG A 72 -0.30 -9.56 15.17
CA ARG A 72 0.67 -9.73 16.27
C ARG A 72 0.12 -10.66 17.36
N ALA A 73 -1.13 -10.48 17.76
CA ALA A 73 -1.77 -11.36 18.75
C ALA A 73 -1.81 -12.81 18.26
N ALA A 74 -2.10 -13.04 16.96
CA ALA A 74 -2.10 -14.37 16.38
C ALA A 74 -0.70 -15.00 16.36
N ALA A 75 0.33 -14.25 16.00
CA ALA A 75 1.71 -14.71 16.02
C ALA A 75 2.16 -15.06 17.44
N LYS A 76 1.85 -14.24 18.48
CA LYS A 76 2.14 -14.52 19.88
C LYS A 76 1.43 -15.76 20.45
N GLN A 77 0.28 -16.12 19.90
CA GLN A 77 -0.50 -17.31 20.30
C GLN A 77 -0.08 -18.58 19.57
N ALA A 78 0.68 -18.46 18.49
CA ALA A 78 1.09 -19.60 17.69
C ALA A 78 1.91 -20.59 18.53
N LYS A 79 1.64 -21.88 18.34
CA LYS A 79 2.38 -22.97 19.02
C LYS A 79 3.65 -23.36 18.27
N THR A 80 3.83 -22.84 17.07
CA THR A 80 5.00 -23.07 16.20
C THR A 80 5.55 -21.73 15.76
N GLU A 81 6.79 -21.69 15.34
CA GLU A 81 7.37 -20.47 14.77
C GLU A 81 6.63 -20.06 13.51
N VAL A 82 6.16 -18.82 13.50
CA VAL A 82 5.43 -18.22 12.38
C VAL A 82 5.98 -16.85 12.07
N VAL A 83 5.78 -16.44 10.83
CA VAL A 83 6.09 -15.10 10.33
C VAL A 83 4.78 -14.48 9.87
N ILE A 84 4.49 -13.24 10.26
CA ILE A 84 3.35 -12.49 9.72
C ILE A 84 3.64 -12.18 8.26
N SER A 85 2.71 -12.49 7.35
CA SER A 85 2.97 -12.52 5.90
C SER A 85 1.83 -11.91 5.09
N HIS A 86 2.01 -11.80 3.77
CA HIS A 86 0.97 -11.34 2.83
C HIS A 86 0.38 -9.98 3.25
N THR A 87 -0.94 -9.82 3.17
CA THR A 87 -1.62 -8.56 3.52
C THR A 87 -1.45 -8.17 4.98
N SER A 88 -1.25 -9.15 5.88
CA SER A 88 -0.98 -8.87 7.29
C SER A 88 0.41 -8.28 7.53
N ALA A 89 1.39 -8.63 6.70
CA ALA A 89 2.70 -7.98 6.74
C ALA A 89 2.60 -6.52 6.30
N ILE A 90 1.87 -6.25 5.21
CA ILE A 90 1.65 -4.89 4.70
C ILE A 90 0.99 -4.00 5.77
N ALA A 91 0.05 -4.53 6.55
CA ALA A 91 -0.60 -3.77 7.62
C ALA A 91 0.38 -3.30 8.71
N LEU A 92 1.50 -4.02 8.89
CA LEU A 92 2.56 -3.66 9.85
C LEU A 92 3.64 -2.73 9.28
N TYR A 93 3.66 -2.51 7.96
CA TYR A 93 4.63 -1.60 7.35
C TYR A 93 4.33 -0.14 7.68
N PRO A 94 5.28 0.79 7.43
CA PRO A 94 5.04 2.21 7.63
C PRO A 94 3.74 2.68 6.99
N GLU A 95 3.10 3.67 7.59
CA GLU A 95 1.76 4.14 7.21
C GLU A 95 1.71 4.61 5.75
N ALA A 96 2.83 5.10 5.26
CA ALA A 96 3.01 5.50 3.87
C ALA A 96 2.86 4.36 2.84
N VAL A 97 2.93 3.08 3.25
CA VAL A 97 2.64 1.92 2.37
C VAL A 97 1.14 1.67 2.38
N PRO A 98 0.44 1.78 1.24
CA PRO A 98 -1.02 1.69 1.22
C PRO A 98 -1.52 0.26 1.47
N THR A 99 -2.66 0.15 2.14
CA THR A 99 -3.46 -1.08 2.24
C THR A 99 -4.70 -1.04 1.33
N TRP A 100 -4.78 -0.04 0.45
CA TRP A 100 -5.89 0.11 -0.47
C TRP A 100 -6.13 -1.16 -1.31
N GLY A 101 -7.37 -1.62 -1.32
CA GLY A 101 -7.79 -2.80 -2.08
C GLY A 101 -7.30 -4.15 -1.55
N LEU A 102 -6.51 -4.17 -0.47
CA LEU A 102 -6.08 -5.40 0.19
C LEU A 102 -7.23 -5.99 1.02
N ASP A 103 -7.35 -7.31 0.98
CA ASP A 103 -8.29 -8.04 1.85
C ASP A 103 -7.69 -8.23 3.24
N LEU A 104 -8.22 -7.51 4.22
CA LEU A 104 -7.82 -7.57 5.63
C LEU A 104 -8.77 -8.43 6.50
N ARG A 105 -9.68 -9.20 5.89
CA ARG A 105 -10.63 -10.05 6.66
C ARG A 105 -9.95 -11.22 7.35
N ASN A 106 -8.89 -11.77 6.77
CA ASN A 106 -8.12 -12.88 7.32
C ASN A 106 -6.72 -12.45 7.71
N LEU A 107 -6.23 -12.99 8.83
CA LEU A 107 -4.84 -12.85 9.24
C LEU A 107 -3.98 -13.86 8.49
N HIS A 108 -2.85 -13.45 7.98
CA HIS A 108 -1.93 -14.27 7.20
C HIS A 108 -0.64 -14.55 7.96
N LEU A 109 -0.35 -15.83 8.17
CA LEU A 109 0.86 -16.29 8.84
C LEU A 109 1.54 -17.36 7.98
N THR A 110 2.85 -17.26 7.79
CA THR A 110 3.66 -18.30 7.14
C THR A 110 4.42 -19.10 8.19
N ARG A 111 4.31 -20.43 8.14
CA ARG A 111 4.99 -21.35 9.07
C ARG A 111 6.43 -21.57 8.65
N ARG A 112 7.34 -21.59 9.66
CA ARG A 112 8.76 -21.89 9.42
C ARG A 112 9.06 -23.39 9.29
N ASP A 113 8.19 -24.25 9.81
CA ASP A 113 8.39 -25.72 9.79
C ASP A 113 7.98 -26.40 8.46
N GLY A 114 7.57 -25.62 7.46
CA GLY A 114 7.22 -26.10 6.11
C GLY A 114 5.98 -26.99 6.05
N LYS A 115 5.28 -27.23 7.17
CA LYS A 115 4.06 -28.06 7.18
C LYS A 115 2.91 -27.33 6.51
N SER A 116 1.93 -28.11 6.00
CA SER A 116 0.77 -27.55 5.31
C SER A 116 0.00 -26.57 6.20
N GLY A 117 -0.36 -25.44 5.60
CA GLY A 117 -1.15 -24.41 6.25
C GLY A 117 -2.56 -24.88 6.55
N ARG A 118 -3.15 -24.34 7.61
CA ARG A 118 -4.56 -24.54 7.95
C ARG A 118 -5.30 -23.21 7.80
N LYS A 119 -6.56 -23.29 7.39
CA LYS A 119 -7.49 -22.18 7.56
C LYS A 119 -8.17 -22.38 8.92
N GLU A 120 -7.93 -21.48 9.85
CA GLU A 120 -8.46 -21.53 11.21
C GLU A 120 -9.07 -20.19 11.54
N ALA A 121 -10.32 -20.19 12.01
CA ALA A 121 -11.05 -19.03 12.58
C ALA A 121 -10.45 -17.64 12.28
N GLY A 122 -10.49 -17.19 11.02
CA GLY A 122 -9.95 -15.90 10.59
C GLY A 122 -8.43 -15.85 10.43
N ILE A 123 -7.75 -17.02 10.44
CA ILE A 123 -6.33 -17.12 10.11
C ILE A 123 -6.13 -18.01 8.89
N GLN A 124 -5.40 -17.49 7.92
CA GLN A 124 -4.87 -18.23 6.80
C GLN A 124 -3.39 -18.56 7.10
N GLN A 125 -3.10 -19.83 7.40
CA GLN A 125 -1.73 -20.27 7.51
C GLN A 125 -1.21 -20.66 6.13
N HIS A 126 -0.04 -20.14 5.76
CA HIS A 126 0.61 -20.42 4.50
C HIS A 126 1.78 -21.39 4.71
N ARG A 127 1.98 -22.21 3.68
CA ARG A 127 3.17 -22.99 3.50
C ARG A 127 4.08 -22.27 2.53
N GLY A 128 5.32 -22.03 2.91
CA GLY A 128 6.28 -21.42 2.00
C GLY A 128 7.69 -21.52 2.54
N ARG A 129 8.65 -21.82 1.66
CA ARG A 129 10.06 -21.78 2.01
C ARG A 129 10.45 -20.32 2.18
N LEU A 130 10.87 -19.95 3.39
CA LEU A 130 11.50 -18.66 3.67
C LEU A 130 13.01 -18.83 3.50
N VAL A 131 13.63 -17.93 2.77
CA VAL A 131 15.08 -17.88 2.56
C VAL A 131 15.66 -16.67 3.30
N GLU A 132 16.97 -16.57 3.35
CA GLU A 132 17.65 -15.40 3.90
C GLU A 132 17.16 -14.13 3.21
N GLY A 133 16.86 -13.07 4.01
CA GLY A 133 16.30 -11.81 3.51
C GLY A 133 14.76 -11.78 3.39
N ASP A 134 14.07 -12.92 3.51
CA ASP A 134 12.60 -12.96 3.44
C ASP A 134 11.91 -12.44 4.72
N VAL A 135 12.63 -12.29 5.82
CA VAL A 135 12.07 -11.96 7.13
C VAL A 135 12.77 -10.76 7.72
N VAL A 136 11.99 -9.85 8.27
CA VAL A 136 12.43 -8.69 9.05
C VAL A 136 11.77 -8.70 10.42
N ARG A 137 12.37 -8.05 11.39
CA ARG A 137 11.80 -7.86 12.72
C ARG A 137 11.09 -6.51 12.78
N ILE A 138 9.81 -6.52 13.21
CA ILE A 138 9.05 -5.30 13.50
C ILE A 138 8.51 -5.41 14.93
N GLY A 139 8.99 -4.57 15.81
CA GLY A 139 8.67 -4.67 17.24
C GLY A 139 8.99 -6.06 17.80
N ASP A 140 7.97 -6.74 18.30
CA ASP A 140 8.07 -8.05 18.96
C ASP A 140 7.77 -9.26 18.06
N VAL A 141 7.59 -9.07 16.75
CA VAL A 141 7.20 -10.12 15.80
C VAL A 141 8.10 -10.18 14.55
N ASP A 142 8.17 -11.37 13.97
CA ASP A 142 8.76 -11.58 12.66
C ASP A 142 7.72 -11.36 11.58
N VAL A 143 8.12 -10.64 10.54
CA VAL A 143 7.26 -10.20 9.43
C VAL A 143 7.97 -10.50 8.12
N THR A 144 7.27 -10.86 7.06
CA THR A 144 7.93 -11.00 5.74
C THR A 144 8.49 -9.66 5.29
N SER A 145 9.63 -9.68 4.60
CA SER A 145 10.27 -8.47 4.06
C SER A 145 9.42 -7.83 2.95
N PRO A 146 9.62 -6.54 2.63
CA PRO A 146 8.84 -5.88 1.57
C PRO A 146 8.88 -6.61 0.23
N VAL A 147 10.04 -7.12 -0.18
CA VAL A 147 10.19 -7.92 -1.40
C VAL A 147 9.32 -9.18 -1.33
N ARG A 148 9.41 -9.90 -0.22
CA ARG A 148 8.67 -11.14 -0.03
C ARG A 148 7.17 -10.90 0.05
N ALA A 149 6.72 -9.92 0.85
CA ALA A 149 5.32 -9.60 1.03
C ALA A 149 4.67 -9.09 -0.27
N LEU A 150 5.39 -8.29 -1.07
CA LEU A 150 4.93 -7.88 -2.40
C LEU A 150 4.62 -9.08 -3.27
N LEU A 151 5.58 -10.01 -3.41
CA LEU A 151 5.39 -11.22 -4.20
C LEU A 151 4.23 -12.08 -3.68
N GLU A 152 4.09 -12.24 -2.37
CA GLU A 152 2.97 -12.95 -1.76
C GLU A 152 1.63 -12.28 -2.08
N VAL A 153 1.55 -10.96 -1.99
CA VAL A 153 0.32 -10.22 -2.29
C VAL A 153 -0.07 -10.32 -3.75
N THR A 154 0.90 -10.26 -4.68
CA THR A 154 0.61 -10.35 -6.12
C THR A 154 0.02 -11.70 -6.54
N THR A 155 0.21 -12.77 -5.77
CA THR A 155 -0.43 -14.08 -6.03
C THR A 155 -1.90 -14.14 -5.57
N MET A 156 -2.37 -13.14 -4.83
CA MET A 156 -3.71 -13.13 -4.23
C MET A 156 -4.57 -11.95 -4.67
N ALA A 157 -3.93 -10.82 -4.94
CA ALA A 157 -4.61 -9.58 -5.28
C ALA A 157 -4.86 -9.45 -6.79
N ARG A 158 -5.79 -8.57 -7.15
CA ARG A 158 -5.96 -8.15 -8.54
C ARG A 158 -4.74 -7.35 -9.01
N VAL A 159 -4.50 -7.36 -10.31
CA VAL A 159 -3.38 -6.63 -10.94
C VAL A 159 -3.32 -5.16 -10.49
N GLU A 160 -4.45 -4.46 -10.47
CA GLU A 160 -4.54 -3.06 -10.04
C GLU A 160 -3.97 -2.86 -8.62
N VAL A 161 -4.35 -3.72 -7.68
CA VAL A 161 -3.90 -3.65 -6.29
C VAL A 161 -2.41 -3.97 -6.15
N GLY A 162 -1.97 -5.03 -6.85
CA GLY A 162 -0.55 -5.41 -6.89
C GLY A 162 0.33 -4.31 -7.49
N LEU A 163 -0.14 -3.67 -8.57
CA LEU A 163 0.55 -2.58 -9.24
C LEU A 163 0.70 -1.35 -8.33
N VAL A 164 -0.38 -0.93 -7.67
CA VAL A 164 -0.36 0.18 -6.70
C VAL A 164 0.64 -0.10 -5.58
N LEU A 165 0.62 -1.31 -5.02
CA LEU A 165 1.53 -1.70 -3.95
C LEU A 165 2.99 -1.72 -4.44
N ALA A 166 3.26 -2.35 -5.59
CA ALA A 166 4.59 -2.46 -6.17
C ALA A 166 5.20 -1.08 -6.44
N SER A 167 4.45 -0.21 -7.13
CA SER A 167 4.90 1.15 -7.45
C SER A 167 5.16 1.97 -6.19
N CYS A 168 4.30 1.87 -5.19
CA CYS A 168 4.52 2.54 -3.90
C CYS A 168 5.79 2.04 -3.20
N LEU A 169 6.03 0.72 -3.14
CA LEU A 169 7.23 0.18 -2.50
C LEU A 169 8.51 0.58 -3.22
N LEU A 170 8.47 0.66 -4.56
CA LEU A 170 9.56 1.16 -5.40
C LEU A 170 9.79 2.66 -5.17
N HIS A 171 8.74 3.48 -5.24
CA HIS A 171 8.80 4.92 -5.00
C HIS A 171 9.42 5.25 -3.65
N ARG A 172 9.02 4.53 -2.61
CA ARG A 172 9.54 4.69 -1.25
C ARG A 172 10.90 4.04 -1.02
N LYS A 173 11.48 3.44 -2.06
CA LYS A 173 12.78 2.76 -1.99
C LYS A 173 12.84 1.66 -0.92
N LEU A 174 11.70 1.07 -0.59
CA LEU A 174 11.62 -0.10 0.30
C LEU A 174 11.99 -1.39 -0.41
N VAL A 175 11.90 -1.38 -1.74
CA VAL A 175 12.39 -2.44 -2.63
C VAL A 175 13.03 -1.81 -3.86
N THR A 176 13.89 -2.57 -4.55
CA THR A 176 14.29 -2.27 -5.93
C THR A 176 13.69 -3.32 -6.87
N MET A 177 13.47 -2.96 -8.12
CA MET A 177 12.97 -3.91 -9.12
C MET A 177 13.92 -5.11 -9.27
N GLU A 178 15.22 -4.86 -9.21
CA GLU A 178 16.24 -5.91 -9.26
C GLU A 178 16.08 -6.93 -8.12
N GLN A 179 15.91 -6.45 -6.86
CA GLN A 179 15.67 -7.33 -5.71
C GLN A 179 14.40 -8.17 -5.87
N VAL A 180 13.32 -7.54 -6.37
CA VAL A 180 12.05 -8.23 -6.57
C VAL A 180 12.16 -9.30 -7.66
N VAL A 181 12.75 -8.96 -8.82
CA VAL A 181 12.95 -9.89 -9.93
C VAL A 181 13.88 -11.03 -9.55
N GLN A 182 14.99 -10.75 -8.88
CA GLN A 182 15.92 -11.77 -8.40
C GLN A 182 15.24 -12.74 -7.42
N ARG A 183 14.46 -12.20 -6.47
CA ARG A 183 13.73 -13.03 -5.51
C ARG A 183 12.64 -13.86 -6.18
N TYR A 184 11.96 -13.28 -7.16
CA TYR A 184 10.94 -13.94 -7.97
C TYR A 184 11.54 -15.12 -8.74
N ALA A 185 12.60 -14.90 -9.51
CA ALA A 185 13.27 -15.94 -10.29
C ALA A 185 13.82 -17.10 -9.44
N GLY A 186 14.31 -16.79 -8.23
CA GLY A 186 14.92 -17.81 -7.34
C GLY A 186 13.95 -18.72 -6.59
N ALA A 187 12.64 -18.46 -6.65
CA ALA A 187 11.71 -19.18 -5.76
C ALA A 187 10.32 -19.45 -6.30
N MET A 188 9.97 -18.92 -7.45
CA MET A 188 8.57 -18.89 -7.90
C MET A 188 8.17 -20.03 -8.84
N ASP A 189 9.09 -20.91 -9.22
CA ASP A 189 8.81 -22.06 -10.12
C ASP A 189 7.63 -22.93 -9.67
N HIS A 190 7.19 -22.80 -8.42
CA HIS A 190 6.11 -23.61 -7.84
C HIS A 190 5.01 -22.79 -7.16
N TRP A 191 4.98 -21.48 -7.35
CA TRP A 191 3.94 -20.64 -6.78
C TRP A 191 2.74 -20.54 -7.71
N PRO A 192 1.50 -20.64 -7.19
CA PRO A 192 0.31 -20.50 -8.00
C PRO A 192 0.09 -19.03 -8.40
N GLN A 193 -0.61 -18.81 -9.51
CA GLN A 193 -1.08 -17.48 -9.96
C GLN A 193 0.03 -16.49 -10.30
N THR A 194 1.18 -16.94 -10.78
CA THR A 194 2.33 -16.10 -11.14
C THR A 194 2.07 -15.17 -12.33
N LEU A 195 1.08 -15.42 -13.17
CA LEU A 195 0.71 -14.54 -14.29
C LEU A 195 0.35 -13.12 -13.82
N THR A 196 -0.30 -13.00 -12.66
CA THR A 196 -0.59 -11.68 -12.07
C THR A 196 0.71 -11.00 -11.63
N THR A 197 1.62 -11.74 -10.99
CA THR A 197 2.92 -11.24 -10.59
C THR A 197 3.73 -10.75 -11.80
N ASP A 198 3.83 -11.56 -12.86
CA ASP A 198 4.55 -11.20 -14.09
C ASP A 198 4.03 -9.87 -14.69
N LEU A 199 2.70 -9.72 -14.72
CA LEU A 199 2.08 -8.50 -15.25
C LEU A 199 2.35 -7.30 -14.35
N VAL A 200 2.22 -7.46 -13.03
CA VAL A 200 2.52 -6.40 -12.06
C VAL A 200 3.97 -5.95 -12.19
N LEU A 201 4.93 -6.87 -12.26
CA LEU A 201 6.34 -6.53 -12.35
C LEU A 201 6.69 -5.82 -13.66
N ARG A 202 6.00 -6.13 -14.77
CA ARG A 202 6.19 -5.42 -16.04
C ARG A 202 5.62 -4.01 -16.03
N LEU A 203 4.56 -3.77 -15.26
CA LEU A 203 3.88 -2.48 -15.22
C LEU A 203 4.36 -1.57 -14.08
N ALA A 204 4.94 -2.12 -13.03
CA ALA A 204 5.32 -1.36 -11.85
C ALA A 204 6.38 -0.29 -12.18
N ASP A 205 6.12 0.93 -11.74
CA ASP A 205 7.00 2.08 -11.96
C ASP A 205 7.14 2.88 -10.66
N GLY A 206 8.36 3.03 -10.19
CA GLY A 206 8.67 3.77 -8.97
C GLY A 206 8.49 5.29 -9.08
N ARG A 207 8.19 5.83 -10.25
CA ARG A 207 7.81 7.23 -10.44
C ARG A 207 6.37 7.51 -10.00
N ILE A 208 5.52 6.48 -9.94
CA ILE A 208 4.13 6.60 -9.47
C ILE A 208 4.13 6.82 -7.95
N GLU A 209 3.61 7.95 -7.50
CA GLU A 209 3.75 8.44 -6.13
C GLU A 209 2.54 8.13 -5.24
N SER A 210 1.37 7.93 -5.83
CA SER A 210 0.10 7.78 -5.08
C SER A 210 -0.74 6.58 -5.54
N VAL A 211 -1.69 6.19 -4.68
CA VAL A 211 -2.70 5.16 -5.01
C VAL A 211 -3.53 5.58 -6.23
N GLY A 212 -3.90 6.85 -6.29
CA GLY A 212 -4.71 7.38 -7.39
C GLY A 212 -3.98 7.31 -8.73
N GLU A 213 -2.73 7.75 -8.76
CA GLU A 213 -1.87 7.62 -9.94
C GLU A 213 -1.70 6.16 -10.36
N GLY A 214 -1.44 5.24 -9.43
CA GLY A 214 -1.32 3.81 -9.75
C GLY A 214 -2.59 3.23 -10.37
N ARG A 215 -3.75 3.71 -9.95
CA ARG A 215 -5.05 3.36 -10.55
C ARG A 215 -5.25 3.96 -11.94
N VAL A 216 -4.85 5.21 -12.15
CA VAL A 216 -4.88 5.83 -13.50
C VAL A 216 -3.96 5.06 -14.44
N PHE A 217 -2.76 4.71 -14.00
CA PHE A 217 -1.81 3.95 -14.80
C PHE A 217 -2.37 2.56 -15.17
N HIS A 218 -2.94 1.84 -14.19
CA HIS A 218 -3.63 0.58 -14.46
C HIS A 218 -4.82 0.74 -15.41
N LEU A 219 -5.60 1.81 -15.26
CA LEU A 219 -6.73 2.11 -16.15
C LEU A 219 -6.25 2.25 -17.60
N CYS A 220 -5.15 2.97 -17.84
CA CYS A 220 -4.59 3.11 -19.19
C CYS A 220 -4.24 1.75 -19.78
N PHE A 221 -3.60 0.87 -19.02
CA PHE A 221 -3.31 -0.49 -19.45
C PHE A 221 -4.58 -1.31 -19.72
N ALA A 222 -5.51 -1.35 -18.77
CA ALA A 222 -6.73 -2.16 -18.85
C ALA A 222 -7.67 -1.73 -20.00
N GLN A 223 -7.63 -0.46 -20.34
CA GLN A 223 -8.42 0.12 -21.44
C GLN A 223 -7.64 0.20 -22.76
N ALA A 224 -6.49 -0.46 -22.88
CA ALA A 224 -5.64 -0.46 -24.07
C ALA A 224 -5.38 0.96 -24.61
N LEU A 225 -5.12 1.92 -23.72
CA LEU A 225 -4.58 3.22 -24.11
C LEU A 225 -3.06 3.10 -24.29
N PRO A 226 -2.43 3.94 -25.08
CA PRO A 226 -0.98 4.13 -25.01
C PRO A 226 -0.56 4.37 -23.56
N MET A 227 0.55 3.77 -23.12
CA MET A 227 0.99 3.96 -21.75
C MET A 227 1.59 5.35 -21.58
N PRO A 228 1.15 6.11 -20.58
CA PRO A 228 1.68 7.45 -20.32
C PRO A 228 3.09 7.41 -19.74
N SER A 229 3.83 8.50 -19.88
CA SER A 229 5.05 8.76 -19.15
C SER A 229 4.70 9.31 -17.75
N PRO A 230 4.98 8.55 -16.65
CA PRO A 230 4.74 9.06 -15.30
C PRO A 230 5.72 10.17 -14.94
N GLN A 231 5.27 11.14 -14.15
CA GLN A 231 6.09 12.23 -13.60
C GLN A 231 6.91 12.95 -14.67
N TYR A 232 6.23 13.33 -15.75
CA TYR A 232 6.86 13.96 -16.92
C TYR A 232 7.29 15.39 -16.58
N GLU A 233 8.56 15.71 -16.83
CA GLU A 233 9.12 17.04 -16.62
C GLU A 233 8.91 17.94 -17.85
N VAL A 234 8.32 19.10 -17.61
CA VAL A 234 8.17 20.16 -18.60
C VAL A 234 9.26 21.21 -18.37
N SER A 235 10.05 21.50 -19.42
CA SER A 235 11.10 22.51 -19.37
C SER A 235 10.72 23.76 -20.14
N ASP A 236 11.22 24.91 -19.71
CA ASP A 236 11.15 26.16 -20.45
C ASP A 236 12.13 26.20 -21.63
N ASN A 237 12.12 27.27 -22.40
CA ASN A 237 12.99 27.47 -23.56
C ASN A 237 14.49 27.55 -23.18
N SER A 238 14.79 27.73 -21.88
CA SER A 238 16.15 27.74 -21.35
C SER A 238 16.61 26.38 -20.84
N GLY A 239 15.75 25.36 -20.89
CA GLY A 239 16.01 24.00 -20.39
C GLY A 239 15.76 23.82 -18.89
N ASN A 240 15.22 24.81 -18.17
CA ASN A 240 14.89 24.65 -16.76
C ASN A 240 13.57 23.90 -16.60
N VAL A 241 13.50 22.93 -15.69
CA VAL A 241 12.27 22.24 -15.36
C VAL A 241 11.35 23.20 -14.61
N VAL A 242 10.20 23.50 -15.21
CA VAL A 242 9.20 24.45 -14.65
C VAL A 242 7.96 23.75 -14.09
N ALA A 243 7.70 22.52 -14.51
CA ALA A 243 6.60 21.72 -14.00
C ALA A 243 6.89 20.22 -14.10
N ARG A 244 6.21 19.42 -13.28
CA ARG A 244 6.18 17.97 -13.33
C ARG A 244 4.71 17.54 -13.38
N LEU A 245 4.37 16.72 -14.39
CA LEU A 245 3.01 16.26 -14.68
C LEU A 245 2.87 14.82 -14.21
N ASP A 246 1.75 14.46 -13.57
CA ASP A 246 1.55 13.10 -13.09
C ASP A 246 1.70 12.08 -14.22
N PHE A 247 1.06 12.37 -15.38
CA PHE A 247 1.15 11.55 -16.58
C PHE A 247 1.10 12.41 -17.83
N ALA A 248 1.94 12.10 -18.82
CA ALA A 248 1.91 12.76 -20.12
C ALA A 248 2.01 11.78 -21.29
N TRP A 249 1.41 12.18 -22.41
CA TRP A 249 1.60 11.60 -23.74
C TRP A 249 2.10 12.73 -24.67
N PRO A 250 3.40 12.99 -24.69
CA PRO A 250 3.98 14.08 -25.50
C PRO A 250 3.60 13.99 -26.98
N GLU A 251 3.57 12.77 -27.52
CA GLU A 251 3.21 12.48 -28.92
C GLU A 251 1.76 12.83 -29.26
N TYR A 252 0.89 12.93 -28.26
CA TYR A 252 -0.53 13.31 -28.43
C TYR A 252 -0.83 14.71 -27.88
N GLY A 253 0.14 15.42 -27.34
CA GLY A 253 -0.10 16.73 -26.73
C GLY A 253 -1.14 16.69 -25.60
N VAL A 254 -1.15 15.64 -24.79
CA VAL A 254 -2.13 15.44 -23.70
C VAL A 254 -1.41 15.06 -22.41
N TRP A 255 -1.90 15.58 -21.31
CA TRP A 255 -1.44 15.21 -19.98
C TRP A 255 -2.60 15.06 -19.00
N VAL A 256 -2.35 14.30 -17.94
CA VAL A 256 -3.32 14.00 -16.88
C VAL A 256 -2.74 14.39 -15.54
N GLU A 257 -3.55 15.03 -14.71
CA GLU A 257 -3.33 15.23 -13.29
C GLU A 257 -4.37 14.42 -12.52
N PHE A 258 -3.94 13.67 -11.53
CA PHE A 258 -4.84 13.00 -10.61
C PHE A 258 -5.09 13.88 -9.38
N ASP A 259 -6.27 14.47 -9.32
CA ASP A 259 -6.72 15.25 -8.17
C ASP A 259 -7.25 14.29 -7.10
N GLY A 260 -6.34 13.73 -6.29
CA GLY A 260 -6.69 13.13 -5.01
C GLY A 260 -7.35 14.24 -4.19
N ARG A 261 -8.39 13.96 -3.38
CA ARG A 261 -9.03 14.99 -2.55
C ARG A 261 -7.96 15.88 -1.93
N ILE A 262 -7.73 17.02 -2.58
CA ILE A 262 -6.81 18.03 -2.06
C ILE A 262 -7.45 18.48 -0.74
N LYS A 263 -6.84 18.12 0.35
CA LYS A 263 -7.02 18.87 1.57
C LYS A 263 -6.37 20.23 1.30
N TYR A 264 -7.13 21.16 0.71
CA TYR A 264 -6.63 22.52 0.42
C TYR A 264 -5.92 23.12 1.62
N GLN A 265 -6.31 22.71 2.84
CA GLN A 265 -5.67 23.10 4.09
C GLN A 265 -4.22 22.60 4.24
N GLU A 266 -3.85 21.45 3.66
CA GLU A 266 -2.48 20.92 3.72
C GLU A 266 -1.55 21.59 2.68
N LEU A 267 -2.11 22.23 1.66
CA LEU A 267 -1.37 22.97 0.62
C LEU A 267 -1.24 24.47 0.89
N LEU A 268 -1.87 24.96 1.98
CA LEU A 268 -1.76 26.35 2.38
C LEU A 268 -0.32 26.67 2.84
N ARG A 269 0.28 27.68 2.24
CA ARG A 269 1.47 28.32 2.78
C ARG A 269 1.06 29.26 3.91
N GLU A 270 2.01 29.65 4.73
CA GLU A 270 1.76 30.60 5.81
C GLU A 270 1.13 31.90 5.25
N GLY A 271 -0.11 32.23 5.67
CA GLY A 271 -0.87 33.37 5.19
C GLY A 271 -1.68 33.16 3.89
N GLU A 272 -1.66 32.00 3.26
CA GLU A 272 -2.45 31.70 2.06
C GLU A 272 -3.91 31.32 2.41
N SER A 273 -4.85 31.75 1.60
CA SER A 273 -6.23 31.26 1.60
C SER A 273 -6.43 30.09 0.63
N VAL A 274 -7.52 29.34 0.79
CA VAL A 274 -7.93 28.29 -0.17
C VAL A 274 -8.06 28.85 -1.59
N THR A 275 -8.54 30.08 -1.71
CA THR A 275 -8.68 30.79 -3.01
C THR A 275 -7.32 31.01 -3.65
N ASP A 276 -6.29 31.36 -2.88
CA ASP A 276 -4.94 31.59 -3.41
C ASP A 276 -4.32 30.28 -3.94
N VAL A 277 -4.58 29.16 -3.26
CA VAL A 277 -4.14 27.83 -3.73
C VAL A 277 -4.80 27.49 -5.08
N VAL A 278 -6.12 27.69 -5.20
CA VAL A 278 -6.85 27.44 -6.45
C VAL A 278 -6.33 28.30 -7.59
N LEU A 279 -6.08 29.61 -7.30
CA LEU A 279 -5.53 30.52 -8.30
C LEU A 279 -4.10 30.16 -8.72
N ARG A 280 -3.28 29.68 -7.79
CA ARG A 280 -1.92 29.22 -8.06
C ARG A 280 -1.93 27.98 -8.97
N GLU A 281 -2.80 27.01 -8.68
CA GLU A 281 -2.93 25.80 -9.51
C GLU A 281 -3.48 26.12 -10.91
N LYS A 282 -4.41 27.06 -11.02
CA LYS A 282 -4.91 27.52 -12.31
C LYS A 282 -3.81 28.20 -13.14
N ARG A 283 -3.04 29.11 -12.53
CA ARG A 283 -1.90 29.77 -13.19
C ARG A 283 -0.83 28.77 -13.63
N ARG A 284 -0.56 27.74 -12.78
CA ARG A 284 0.36 26.66 -13.12
C ARG A 284 -0.13 25.91 -14.38
N GLN A 285 -1.41 25.57 -14.43
CA GLN A 285 -1.99 24.89 -15.59
C GLN A 285 -1.91 25.77 -16.84
N GLU A 286 -2.32 27.04 -16.78
CA GLU A 286 -2.26 28.00 -17.88
C GLU A 286 -0.82 28.12 -18.41
N MET A 287 0.17 28.27 -17.54
CA MET A 287 1.59 28.32 -17.91
C MET A 287 2.03 27.04 -18.67
N ILE A 288 1.64 25.86 -18.21
CA ILE A 288 1.99 24.59 -18.87
C ILE A 288 1.33 24.52 -20.25
N GLU A 289 0.06 24.90 -20.36
CA GLU A 289 -0.69 24.92 -21.63
C GLU A 289 -0.07 25.93 -22.62
N GLU A 290 0.37 27.09 -22.17
CA GLU A 290 1.07 28.08 -23.00
C GLU A 290 2.44 27.58 -23.48
N LEU A 291 3.21 26.92 -22.62
CA LEU A 291 4.55 26.41 -22.98
C LEU A 291 4.49 25.22 -23.93
N THR A 292 3.53 24.34 -23.75
CA THR A 292 3.50 23.04 -24.44
C THR A 292 2.47 22.98 -25.56
N GLY A 293 1.43 23.79 -25.51
CA GLY A 293 0.24 23.63 -26.33
C GLY A 293 -0.60 22.41 -25.95
N TRP A 294 -0.27 21.72 -24.89
CA TRP A 294 -0.90 20.45 -24.50
C TRP A 294 -2.18 20.66 -23.73
N ARG A 295 -3.04 19.65 -23.77
CA ARG A 295 -4.33 19.66 -23.09
C ARG A 295 -4.27 18.93 -21.77
N CYS A 296 -4.74 19.57 -20.68
CA CYS A 296 -4.92 18.96 -19.38
C CYS A 296 -6.22 18.14 -19.29
N ILE A 297 -6.15 16.97 -18.67
CA ILE A 297 -7.30 16.18 -18.21
C ILE A 297 -7.16 15.95 -16.72
N ARG A 298 -8.01 16.58 -15.92
CA ARG A 298 -8.07 16.31 -14.47
C ARG A 298 -8.94 15.10 -14.20
N LEU A 299 -8.45 14.19 -13.38
CA LEU A 299 -9.14 12.99 -12.92
C LEU A 299 -9.25 13.00 -11.41
N THR A 300 -10.39 12.54 -10.91
CA THR A 300 -10.71 12.43 -9.49
C THR A 300 -11.00 10.97 -9.12
N TRP A 301 -11.16 10.71 -7.83
CA TRP A 301 -11.61 9.39 -7.34
C TRP A 301 -12.95 8.96 -7.96
N ALA A 302 -13.88 9.90 -8.20
CA ALA A 302 -15.17 9.61 -8.81
C ALA A 302 -15.02 9.17 -10.28
N ASP A 303 -14.09 9.76 -11.02
CA ASP A 303 -13.80 9.37 -12.42
C ASP A 303 -13.30 7.93 -12.49
N LEU A 304 -12.48 7.48 -11.54
CA LEU A 304 -11.96 6.12 -11.50
C LEU A 304 -13.03 5.02 -11.26
N ALA A 305 -14.25 5.40 -10.90
CA ALA A 305 -15.38 4.48 -10.84
C ALA A 305 -15.95 4.13 -12.23
N SER A 306 -15.57 4.87 -13.27
CA SER A 306 -16.04 4.67 -14.65
C SER A 306 -14.87 4.67 -15.64
N PRO A 307 -14.03 3.61 -15.64
CA PRO A 307 -12.79 3.58 -16.42
C PRO A 307 -13.00 3.71 -17.94
N GLU A 308 -14.11 3.16 -18.48
CA GLU A 308 -14.44 3.27 -19.89
C GLU A 308 -14.72 4.73 -20.29
N ARG A 309 -15.39 5.49 -19.43
CA ARG A 309 -15.67 6.91 -19.65
C ARG A 309 -14.38 7.74 -19.63
N VAL A 310 -13.48 7.45 -18.70
CA VAL A 310 -12.17 8.09 -18.65
C VAL A 310 -11.38 7.79 -19.92
N ALA A 311 -11.32 6.53 -20.34
CA ALA A 311 -10.62 6.13 -21.54
C ALA A 311 -11.18 6.79 -22.81
N ALA A 312 -12.50 6.88 -22.94
CA ALA A 312 -13.15 7.60 -24.05
C ALA A 312 -12.76 9.09 -24.06
N ARG A 313 -12.69 9.72 -22.89
CA ARG A 313 -12.30 11.13 -22.72
C ARG A 313 -10.84 11.34 -23.13
N ILE A 314 -9.93 10.43 -22.77
CA ILE A 314 -8.52 10.48 -23.18
C ILE A 314 -8.38 10.25 -24.68
N ARG A 315 -9.04 9.25 -25.28
CA ARG A 315 -9.02 9.03 -26.75
C ARG A 315 -9.54 10.22 -27.53
N ALA A 316 -10.62 10.86 -27.06
CA ALA A 316 -11.15 12.06 -27.67
C ALA A 316 -10.16 13.25 -27.60
N ALA A 317 -9.34 13.32 -26.56
CA ALA A 317 -8.29 14.33 -26.46
C ALA A 317 -7.17 14.06 -27.48
N PHE A 318 -6.72 12.80 -27.62
CA PHE A 318 -5.72 12.40 -28.63
C PHE A 318 -6.18 12.74 -30.07
N ALA A 319 -7.44 12.43 -30.40
CA ALA A 319 -7.97 12.70 -31.71
C ALA A 319 -8.03 14.20 -32.08
N ARG A 320 -8.22 15.07 -31.09
CA ARG A 320 -8.24 16.52 -31.25
C ARG A 320 -6.86 17.14 -31.40
N ALA A 321 -5.85 16.55 -30.84
CA ALA A 321 -4.47 17.01 -30.93
C ALA A 321 -3.84 16.61 -32.28
N ALA A 322 -4.41 15.59 -32.96
CA ALA A 322 -3.99 15.12 -34.27
C ALA A 322 -4.69 15.86 -35.44
N ALA A 323 -5.68 16.71 -35.17
CA ALA A 323 -6.44 17.48 -36.14
C ALA A 323 -5.96 18.93 -36.23
#